data_a002046f5019f4f2b066023e2c191000
#
_entry.id   a002046f5019f4f2b066023e2c191000
#
_cell.length_a   1.000
_cell.length_b   1.000
_cell.length_c   1.000
_cell.angle_alpha   90.00
_cell.angle_beta   90.00
_cell.angle_gamma   90.00
#
_symmetry.space_group_name_H-M   'P 1'
#
loop_
_entity.id
_entity.type
_entity.pdbx_description
1 polymer ?
#
loop_
_entity_poly.entity_id
_entity_poly.type
_entity_poly.pdbx_seq_one_letter_code
_entity_poly.pdbx_strand_id
1 'polypeptide(L)'
;GVEGQEQFYEKSKNLLNSLYGMMAQDPVKQTIDFLADDPQQFVERTDDIGELLDKHSKRAFLCYQWGVWITAWARLRLQEGLNLAGHNAVYCDTDSVKYIGLVDWSAYNAKRQKDSKASGAHATDPHGTEHYMGVFEAEKPYSSFVTLGAKKYAYDYGDGKTHATISGVSKKWGGPELDAAGGLEAFKEGF
;
A
#
# COMPACT_ATOMS: atom_id res chain seq x y z
N GLY A 1 -28.00 9.07 -7.50
CA GLY A 1 -27.32 8.76 -6.29
C GLY A 1 -25.90 8.28 -6.49
N VAL A 2 -25.14 8.47 -5.46
CA VAL A 2 -23.68 8.22 -5.40
C VAL A 2 -23.36 6.70 -5.37
N GLU A 3 -24.31 5.86 -4.93
CA GLU A 3 -24.09 4.43 -4.61
C GLU A 3 -23.54 3.58 -5.78
N GLY A 4 -24.00 3.79 -6.99
CA GLY A 4 -23.46 3.08 -8.16
C GLY A 4 -22.11 3.63 -8.66
N GLN A 5 -21.83 4.90 -8.38
CA GLN A 5 -20.58 5.57 -8.77
C GLN A 5 -19.42 5.18 -7.85
N GLU A 6 -19.68 4.94 -6.57
CA GLU A 6 -18.69 4.56 -5.58
C GLU A 6 -18.05 3.18 -5.91
N GLN A 7 -18.86 2.19 -6.24
CA GLN A 7 -18.36 0.87 -6.66
C GLN A 7 -17.54 0.95 -7.95
N PHE A 8 -17.96 1.80 -8.89
CA PHE A 8 -17.22 2.00 -10.14
C PHE A 8 -15.90 2.72 -9.89
N TYR A 9 -15.88 3.72 -9.03
CA TYR A 9 -14.67 4.43 -8.61
C TYR A 9 -13.67 3.49 -7.94
N GLU A 10 -14.10 2.72 -6.94
CA GLU A 10 -13.24 1.75 -6.25
C GLU A 10 -12.67 0.69 -7.21
N LYS A 11 -13.47 0.18 -8.12
CA LYS A 11 -13.02 -0.77 -9.14
C LYS A 11 -11.95 -0.16 -10.05
N SER A 12 -12.16 1.09 -10.49
CA SER A 12 -11.22 1.80 -11.36
C SER A 12 -9.91 2.11 -10.64
N LYS A 13 -9.98 2.54 -9.38
CA LYS A 13 -8.83 2.76 -8.51
C LYS A 13 -8.02 1.48 -8.29
N ASN A 14 -8.68 0.36 -8.02
CA ASN A 14 -8.01 -0.92 -7.86
C ASN A 14 -7.33 -1.40 -9.15
N LEU A 15 -7.95 -1.15 -10.31
CA LEU A 15 -7.37 -1.44 -11.63
C LEU A 15 -6.09 -0.61 -11.87
N LEU A 16 -6.12 0.68 -11.59
CA LEU A 16 -4.96 1.56 -11.71
C LEU A 16 -3.83 1.16 -10.75
N ASN A 17 -4.18 0.84 -9.50
CA ASN A 17 -3.20 0.43 -8.50
C ASN A 17 -2.53 -0.91 -8.82
N SER A 18 -3.22 -1.82 -9.50
CA SER A 18 -2.63 -3.10 -9.93
C SER A 18 -1.80 -2.99 -11.21
N LEU A 19 -1.99 -1.93 -11.99
CA LEU A 19 -1.35 -1.79 -13.30
C LEU A 19 0.18 -1.82 -13.22
N TYR A 20 0.79 -1.10 -12.27
CA TYR A 20 2.25 -1.07 -12.15
C TYR A 20 2.82 -2.43 -11.75
N GLY A 21 2.12 -3.18 -10.89
CA GLY A 21 2.51 -4.54 -10.50
C GLY A 21 2.46 -5.51 -11.68
N MET A 22 1.49 -5.33 -12.57
CA MET A 22 1.38 -6.13 -13.81
C MET A 22 2.53 -5.85 -14.78
N MET A 23 3.07 -4.63 -14.80
CA MET A 23 4.21 -4.26 -15.65
C MET A 23 5.53 -4.91 -15.23
N ALA A 24 5.67 -5.26 -13.95
CA ALA A 24 6.89 -5.78 -13.33
C ALA A 24 6.72 -7.19 -12.74
N GLN A 25 5.77 -7.96 -13.24
CA GLN A 25 5.59 -9.35 -12.82
C GLN A 25 6.75 -10.22 -13.31
N ASP A 26 7.20 -11.12 -12.45
CA ASP A 26 8.06 -12.22 -12.86
C ASP A 26 7.20 -13.25 -13.62
N PRO A 27 7.45 -13.45 -14.92
CA PRO A 27 6.71 -14.45 -15.68
C PRO A 27 7.08 -15.89 -15.28
N VAL A 28 8.27 -16.09 -14.71
CA VAL A 28 8.76 -17.41 -14.30
C VAL A 28 8.45 -17.60 -12.83
N LYS A 29 7.42 -18.38 -12.56
CA LYS A 29 7.02 -18.73 -11.18
C LYS A 29 7.24 -20.21 -10.95
N GLN A 30 7.81 -20.54 -9.80
CA GLN A 30 7.71 -21.90 -9.29
C GLN A 30 6.28 -22.15 -8.83
N THR A 31 5.70 -23.22 -9.31
CA THR A 31 4.39 -23.71 -8.89
C THR A 31 4.59 -24.90 -7.99
N ILE A 32 3.86 -24.94 -6.89
CA ILE A 32 3.84 -26.08 -5.98
C ILE A 32 2.56 -26.86 -6.27
N ASP A 33 2.71 -28.06 -6.82
CA ASP A 33 1.60 -28.97 -7.05
C ASP A 33 1.54 -30.01 -5.92
N PHE A 34 0.46 -30.00 -5.15
CA PHE A 34 0.22 -31.03 -4.13
C PHE A 34 -0.25 -32.32 -4.81
N LEU A 35 0.29 -33.45 -4.34
CA LEU A 35 -0.12 -34.75 -4.86
C LEU A 35 -1.54 -35.08 -4.40
N ALA A 36 -2.38 -35.49 -5.33
CA ALA A 36 -3.79 -35.81 -5.04
C ALA A 36 -3.96 -36.91 -3.99
N ASP A 37 -3.01 -37.86 -3.94
CA ASP A 37 -3.04 -39.03 -3.05
C ASP A 37 -2.38 -38.77 -1.69
N ASP A 38 -1.59 -37.70 -1.55
CA ASP A 38 -0.94 -37.29 -0.29
C ASP A 38 -0.77 -35.76 -0.20
N PRO A 39 -1.70 -35.07 0.49
CA PRO A 39 -1.65 -33.62 0.63
C PRO A 39 -0.42 -33.08 1.37
N GLN A 40 0.39 -33.94 2.00
CA GLN A 40 1.63 -33.52 2.66
C GLN A 40 2.84 -33.59 1.72
N GLN A 41 2.67 -34.21 0.54
CA GLN A 41 3.71 -34.24 -0.48
C GLN A 41 3.41 -33.22 -1.58
N PHE A 42 4.43 -32.54 -2.03
CA PHE A 42 4.35 -31.57 -3.12
C PHE A 42 5.52 -31.76 -4.08
N VAL A 43 5.30 -31.35 -5.32
CA VAL A 43 6.31 -31.29 -6.37
C VAL A 43 6.48 -29.84 -6.79
N GLU A 44 7.72 -29.34 -6.73
CA GLU A 44 8.04 -28.04 -7.32
C GLU A 44 8.14 -28.21 -8.84
N ARG A 45 7.37 -27.41 -9.55
CA ARG A 45 7.34 -27.38 -11.00
C ARG A 45 7.71 -26.01 -11.50
N THR A 46 8.66 -25.95 -12.39
CA THR A 46 8.95 -24.73 -13.14
C THR A 46 8.37 -24.91 -14.53
N ASP A 47 7.46 -24.04 -14.92
CA ASP A 47 6.88 -24.06 -16.28
C ASP A 47 7.96 -23.80 -17.32
N ASP A 48 7.77 -24.33 -18.54
CA ASP A 48 8.67 -24.06 -19.64
C ASP A 48 8.71 -22.55 -19.94
N ILE A 49 9.91 -21.97 -19.90
CA ILE A 49 10.12 -20.54 -20.07
C ILE A 49 9.64 -20.09 -21.46
N GLY A 50 9.80 -20.93 -22.48
CA GLY A 50 9.37 -20.63 -23.84
C GLY A 50 7.85 -20.53 -23.96
N GLU A 51 7.12 -21.47 -23.37
CA GLU A 51 5.65 -21.45 -23.32
C GLU A 51 5.12 -20.27 -22.50
N LEU A 52 5.76 -19.98 -21.37
CA LEU A 52 5.43 -18.82 -20.54
C LEU A 52 5.63 -17.50 -21.28
N LEU A 53 6.75 -17.32 -21.94
CA LEU A 53 7.04 -16.10 -22.73
C LEU A 53 6.07 -15.94 -23.89
N ASP A 54 5.71 -17.00 -24.61
CA ASP A 54 4.71 -16.94 -25.68
C ASP A 54 3.32 -16.60 -25.14
N LYS A 55 2.91 -17.20 -24.04
CA LYS A 55 1.65 -16.92 -23.37
C LYS A 55 1.58 -15.49 -22.84
N HIS A 56 2.66 -15.01 -22.22
CA HIS A 56 2.75 -13.65 -21.68
C HIS A 56 2.85 -12.60 -22.76
N SER A 57 3.56 -12.84 -23.87
CA SER A 57 3.65 -11.91 -25.00
C SER A 57 2.28 -11.58 -25.63
N LYS A 58 1.33 -12.50 -25.51
CA LYS A 58 -0.04 -12.35 -26.05
C LYS A 58 -1.07 -11.79 -25.06
N ARG A 59 -0.81 -11.86 -23.76
CA ARG A 59 -1.82 -11.59 -22.72
C ARG A 59 -1.35 -10.71 -21.56
N ALA A 60 -0.06 -10.46 -21.43
CA ALA A 60 0.49 -9.68 -20.34
C ALA A 60 1.13 -8.39 -20.85
N PHE A 61 0.95 -7.33 -20.09
CA PHE A 61 1.59 -6.05 -20.34
C PHE A 61 2.84 -5.95 -19.47
N LEU A 62 3.97 -6.47 -19.97
CA LEU A 62 5.24 -6.41 -19.27
C LEU A 62 6.05 -5.21 -19.77
N CYS A 63 6.29 -4.25 -18.91
CA CYS A 63 7.15 -3.10 -19.17
C CYS A 63 7.96 -2.76 -17.90
N TYR A 64 9.03 -3.50 -17.68
CA TYR A 64 9.88 -3.36 -16.49
C TYR A 64 10.36 -1.93 -16.27
N GLN A 65 10.71 -1.22 -17.34
CA GLN A 65 11.17 0.15 -17.24
C GLN A 65 10.12 1.05 -16.57
N TRP A 66 8.86 0.91 -16.93
CA TRP A 66 7.78 1.67 -16.35
C TRP A 66 7.52 1.26 -14.89
N GLY A 67 7.53 -0.04 -14.60
CA GLY A 67 7.42 -0.53 -13.22
C GLY A 67 8.52 0.01 -12.31
N VAL A 68 9.77 0.02 -12.79
CA VAL A 68 10.92 0.59 -12.06
C VAL A 68 10.77 2.10 -11.86
N TRP A 69 10.38 2.84 -12.90
CA TRP A 69 10.22 4.30 -12.81
C TRP A 69 9.08 4.69 -11.88
N ILE A 70 7.93 4.01 -11.93
CA ILE A 70 6.80 4.28 -11.03
C ILE A 70 7.23 4.11 -9.57
N THR A 71 7.90 3.00 -9.24
CA THR A 71 8.37 2.75 -7.87
C THR A 71 9.50 3.69 -7.45
N ALA A 72 10.37 4.11 -8.37
CA ALA A 72 11.41 5.09 -8.09
C ALA A 72 10.81 6.47 -7.78
N TRP A 73 9.82 6.91 -8.54
CA TRP A 73 9.11 8.16 -8.28
C TRP A 73 8.34 8.11 -6.96
N ALA A 74 7.68 7.00 -6.64
CA ALA A 74 6.99 6.84 -5.36
C ALA A 74 7.97 6.96 -4.18
N ARG A 75 9.13 6.29 -4.26
CA ARG A 75 10.20 6.42 -3.25
C ARG A 75 10.77 7.83 -3.14
N LEU A 76 10.93 8.52 -4.27
CA LEU A 76 11.39 9.92 -4.25
C LEU A 76 10.38 10.80 -3.49
N ARG A 77 9.08 10.64 -3.74
CA ARG A 77 8.04 11.39 -3.01
C ARG A 77 8.03 11.07 -1.52
N LEU A 78 8.15 9.81 -1.17
CA LEU A 78 8.28 9.40 0.23
C LEU A 78 9.52 10.03 0.89
N GLN A 79 10.66 10.05 0.20
CA GLN A 79 11.89 10.66 0.71
C GLN A 79 11.76 12.18 0.87
N GLU A 80 11.09 12.86 -0.06
CA GLU A 80 10.76 14.29 0.09
C GLU A 80 9.91 14.53 1.35
N GLY A 81 8.92 13.69 1.61
CA GLY A 81 8.09 13.74 2.81
C GLY A 81 8.88 13.47 4.09
N LEU A 82 9.74 12.47 4.09
CA LEU A 82 10.63 12.18 5.23
C LEU A 82 11.58 13.33 5.53
N ASN A 83 12.16 13.95 4.50
CA ASN A 83 13.04 15.09 4.67
C ASN A 83 12.28 16.29 5.26
N LEU A 84 11.02 16.50 4.88
CA LEU A 84 10.19 17.55 5.41
C LEU A 84 9.80 17.29 6.87
N ALA A 85 9.45 16.05 7.21
CA ALA A 85 9.17 15.66 8.58
C ALA A 85 10.43 15.64 9.47
N GLY A 86 11.60 15.39 8.89
CA GLY A 86 12.90 15.43 9.57
C GLY A 86 12.94 14.53 10.80
N HIS A 87 13.38 15.06 11.92
CA HIS A 87 13.46 14.33 13.20
C HIS A 87 12.09 13.97 13.79
N ASN A 88 11.01 14.55 13.28
CA ASN A 88 9.66 14.21 13.73
C ASN A 88 9.14 12.91 13.09
N ALA A 89 9.76 12.41 12.02
CA ALA A 89 9.35 11.17 11.38
C ALA A 89 9.63 9.97 12.29
N VAL A 90 8.63 9.13 12.52
CA VAL A 90 8.73 7.93 13.37
C VAL A 90 8.57 6.63 12.60
N TYR A 91 7.83 6.67 11.48
CA TYR A 91 7.62 5.49 10.64
C TYR A 91 7.21 5.91 9.22
N CYS A 92 7.56 5.10 8.25
CA CYS A 92 7.05 5.26 6.89
C CYS A 92 6.74 3.91 6.26
N ASP A 93 5.75 3.89 5.37
CA ASP A 93 5.44 2.72 4.57
C ASP A 93 4.91 3.16 3.19
N THR A 94 5.55 2.68 2.15
CA THR A 94 5.21 2.85 0.73
C THR A 94 4.97 4.30 0.31
N ASP A 95 3.90 4.93 0.75
CA ASP A 95 3.43 6.28 0.39
C ASP A 95 2.97 7.11 1.61
N SER A 96 3.22 6.63 2.81
CA SER A 96 2.80 7.30 4.04
C SER A 96 3.96 7.61 4.97
N VAL A 97 3.88 8.76 5.67
CA VAL A 97 4.82 9.17 6.71
C VAL A 97 4.05 9.38 8.00
N LYS A 98 4.44 8.66 9.05
CA LYS A 98 3.94 8.86 10.41
C LYS A 98 4.95 9.72 11.17
N TYR A 99 4.47 10.78 11.82
CA TYR A 99 5.33 11.76 12.50
C TYR A 99 4.70 12.27 13.79
N ILE A 100 5.52 12.85 14.65
CA ILE A 100 5.12 13.44 15.93
C ILE A 100 5.16 14.96 15.80
N GLY A 101 4.26 15.64 16.49
CA GLY A 101 4.21 17.10 16.53
C GLY A 101 3.63 17.71 15.27
N LEU A 102 4.06 18.92 14.94
CA LEU A 102 3.57 19.71 13.81
C LEU A 102 4.61 19.74 12.70
N VAL A 103 4.18 19.44 11.49
CA VAL A 103 4.96 19.55 10.25
C VAL A 103 4.15 20.36 9.27
N ASP A 104 4.75 21.40 8.71
CA ASP A 104 4.08 22.23 7.69
C ASP A 104 4.24 21.61 6.29
N TRP A 105 3.17 21.02 5.80
CA TRP A 105 3.07 20.42 4.47
C TRP A 105 2.61 21.40 3.39
N SER A 106 2.26 22.66 3.74
CA SER A 106 1.54 23.58 2.87
C SER A 106 2.30 23.91 1.58
N ALA A 107 3.56 24.28 1.68
CA ALA A 107 4.38 24.64 0.53
C ALA A 107 4.64 23.44 -0.39
N TYR A 108 4.90 22.27 0.19
CA TYR A 108 5.08 21.02 -0.54
C TYR A 108 3.79 20.66 -1.30
N ASN A 109 2.67 20.60 -0.60
CA ASN A 109 1.38 20.24 -1.16
C ASN A 109 0.92 21.21 -2.25
N ALA A 110 1.12 22.52 -2.07
CA ALA A 110 0.81 23.52 -3.08
C ALA A 110 1.60 23.29 -4.38
N LYS A 111 2.90 22.97 -4.26
CA LYS A 111 3.74 22.64 -5.40
C LYS A 111 3.24 21.36 -6.10
N ARG A 112 2.95 20.29 -5.34
CA ARG A 112 2.46 19.03 -5.91
C ARG A 112 1.11 19.18 -6.59
N GLN A 113 0.20 19.93 -5.98
CA GLN A 113 -1.08 20.25 -6.58
C GLN A 113 -0.96 20.99 -7.92
N LYS A 114 -0.07 21.98 -7.98
CA LYS A 114 0.23 22.69 -9.24
C LYS A 114 0.78 21.76 -10.31
N ASP A 115 1.77 20.94 -9.97
CA ASP A 115 2.40 19.98 -10.88
C ASP A 115 1.40 18.93 -11.38
N SER A 116 0.56 18.43 -10.47
CA SER A 116 -0.48 17.45 -10.74
C SER A 116 -1.55 18.00 -11.69
N LYS A 117 -2.00 19.24 -11.47
CA LYS A 117 -2.92 19.92 -12.40
C LYS A 117 -2.30 20.12 -13.78
N ALA A 118 -1.06 20.55 -13.84
CA ALA A 118 -0.36 20.79 -15.11
C ALA A 118 -0.15 19.51 -15.93
N SER A 119 0.03 18.37 -15.28
CA SER A 119 0.20 17.07 -15.93
C SER A 119 -1.10 16.29 -16.16
N GLY A 120 -2.25 16.79 -15.66
CA GLY A 120 -3.52 16.07 -15.70
C GLY A 120 -3.59 14.87 -14.74
N ALA A 121 -2.66 14.76 -13.80
CA ALA A 121 -2.57 13.65 -12.85
C ALA A 121 -3.40 13.92 -11.58
N HIS A 122 -4.66 14.20 -11.76
CA HIS A 122 -5.63 14.42 -10.68
C HIS A 122 -6.97 13.78 -11.02
N ALA A 123 -7.78 13.51 -10.02
CA ALA A 123 -9.11 12.95 -10.17
C ALA A 123 -10.06 13.53 -9.12
N THR A 124 -11.35 13.54 -9.45
CA THR A 124 -12.40 13.91 -8.50
C THR A 124 -13.14 12.64 -8.09
N ASP A 125 -13.29 12.43 -6.79
CA ASP A 125 -14.05 11.31 -6.25
C ASP A 125 -15.58 11.52 -6.41
N PRO A 126 -16.41 10.50 -6.15
CA PRO A 126 -17.88 10.63 -6.25
C PRO A 126 -18.50 11.65 -5.28
N HIS A 127 -17.77 12.07 -4.24
CA HIS A 127 -18.21 13.09 -3.28
C HIS A 127 -17.81 14.50 -3.68
N GLY A 128 -17.07 14.65 -4.80
CA GLY A 128 -16.62 15.94 -5.32
C GLY A 128 -15.28 16.42 -4.76
N THR A 129 -14.55 15.55 -4.04
CA THR A 129 -13.22 15.86 -3.53
C THR A 129 -12.18 15.67 -4.62
N GLU A 130 -11.36 16.67 -4.86
CA GLU A 130 -10.23 16.57 -5.79
C GLU A 130 -9.00 15.93 -5.13
N HIS A 131 -8.48 14.90 -5.74
CA HIS A 131 -7.24 14.21 -5.34
C HIS A 131 -6.13 14.50 -6.34
N TYR A 132 -4.96 14.83 -5.83
CA TYR A 132 -3.80 15.24 -6.64
C TYR A 132 -2.63 14.30 -6.40
N MET A 133 -1.99 13.84 -7.47
CA MET A 133 -0.87 12.92 -7.36
C MET A 133 0.32 13.55 -6.62
N GLY A 134 0.79 12.87 -5.58
CA GLY A 134 1.96 13.26 -4.80
C GLY A 134 1.68 14.28 -3.70
N VAL A 135 0.45 14.67 -3.46
CA VAL A 135 0.02 15.44 -2.29
C VAL A 135 -0.07 14.52 -1.09
N PHE A 136 0.47 14.93 0.06
CA PHE A 136 0.26 14.24 1.33
C PHE A 136 -1.03 14.74 1.98
N GLU A 137 -2.00 13.87 2.09
CA GLU A 137 -3.26 14.13 2.79
C GLU A 137 -3.12 13.76 4.27
N ALA A 138 -3.66 14.61 5.14
CA ALA A 138 -3.63 14.35 6.58
C ALA A 138 -4.69 13.31 6.94
N GLU A 139 -4.25 12.23 7.59
CA GLU A 139 -5.14 11.27 8.23
C GLU A 139 -5.51 11.72 9.64
N LYS A 140 -6.53 11.08 10.23
CA LYS A 140 -6.88 11.29 11.64
C LYS A 140 -5.65 11.01 12.53
N PRO A 141 -5.28 11.93 13.44
CA PRO A 141 -4.12 11.73 14.30
C PRO A 141 -4.31 10.54 15.24
N TYR A 142 -3.26 9.78 15.43
CA TYR A 142 -3.21 8.71 16.41
C TYR A 142 -2.98 9.28 17.81
N SER A 143 -3.60 8.67 18.82
CA SER A 143 -3.31 8.93 20.22
C SER A 143 -2.04 8.20 20.65
N SER A 144 -1.90 6.94 20.22
CA SER A 144 -0.73 6.11 20.46
C SER A 144 -0.37 5.30 19.22
N PHE A 145 0.92 5.05 19.04
CA PHE A 145 1.44 4.29 17.90
C PHE A 145 2.64 3.44 18.33
N VAL A 146 2.61 2.17 17.97
CA VAL A 146 3.68 1.20 18.24
C VAL A 146 4.06 0.48 16.96
N THR A 147 5.34 0.33 16.67
CA THR A 147 5.81 -0.43 15.52
C THR A 147 6.85 -1.47 15.95
N LEU A 148 6.76 -2.66 15.36
CA LEU A 148 7.72 -3.76 15.51
C LEU A 148 8.54 -3.98 14.23
N GLY A 149 8.45 -3.04 13.28
CA GLY A 149 9.18 -3.09 12.02
C GLY A 149 8.29 -2.88 10.80
N ALA A 150 8.84 -3.17 9.62
CA ALA A 150 8.15 -2.92 8.36
C ALA A 150 6.82 -3.70 8.25
N LYS A 151 5.73 -2.97 7.99
CA LYS A 151 4.37 -3.51 7.84
C LYS A 151 3.87 -4.29 9.07
N LYS A 152 4.38 -3.93 10.25
CA LYS A 152 3.97 -4.50 11.54
C LYS A 152 3.87 -3.39 12.57
N TYR A 153 2.68 -2.78 12.68
CA TYR A 153 2.40 -1.68 13.61
C TYR A 153 0.95 -1.70 14.09
N ALA A 154 0.74 -1.09 15.24
CA ALA A 154 -0.57 -0.91 15.84
C ALA A 154 -0.73 0.51 16.38
N TYR A 155 -1.95 0.98 16.47
CA TYR A 155 -2.29 2.33 16.92
C TYR A 155 -3.71 2.41 17.46
N ASP A 156 -3.99 3.48 18.18
CA ASP A 156 -5.34 3.87 18.61
C ASP A 156 -5.61 5.35 18.34
N TYR A 157 -6.88 5.71 18.38
CA TYR A 157 -7.34 7.09 18.21
C TYR A 157 -7.81 7.73 19.54
N GLY A 158 -7.54 7.10 20.68
CA GLY A 158 -8.05 7.51 21.99
C GLY A 158 -9.51 7.13 22.22
N ASP A 159 -10.07 6.25 21.40
CA ASP A 159 -11.44 5.75 21.49
C ASP A 159 -11.55 4.37 22.16
N GLY A 160 -10.44 3.87 22.67
CA GLY A 160 -10.36 2.57 23.34
C GLY A 160 -10.39 1.37 22.38
N LYS A 161 -10.20 1.62 21.08
CA LYS A 161 -10.10 0.56 20.06
C LYS A 161 -8.71 0.53 19.47
N THR A 162 -8.13 -0.65 19.43
CA THR A 162 -6.83 -0.87 18.81
C THR A 162 -7.00 -1.25 17.33
N HIS A 163 -6.17 -0.66 16.52
CA HIS A 163 -6.04 -0.98 15.10
C HIS A 163 -4.68 -1.60 14.86
N ALA A 164 -4.62 -2.71 14.12
CA ALA A 164 -3.37 -3.36 13.76
C ALA A 164 -3.21 -3.43 12.24
N THR A 165 -2.01 -3.19 11.79
CA THR A 165 -1.59 -3.40 10.39
C THR A 165 -0.40 -4.33 10.39
N ILE A 166 -0.65 -5.59 10.03
CA ILE A 166 0.35 -6.64 9.96
C ILE A 166 0.24 -7.25 8.56
N SER A 167 1.37 -7.34 7.86
CA SER A 167 1.39 -7.94 6.53
C SER A 167 0.89 -9.38 6.58
N GLY A 168 -0.09 -9.71 5.73
CA GLY A 168 -0.72 -11.02 5.69
C GLY A 168 -1.89 -11.22 6.68
N VAL A 169 -2.11 -10.30 7.61
CA VAL A 169 -3.25 -10.36 8.56
C VAL A 169 -4.34 -9.39 8.11
N SER A 170 -5.58 -9.86 8.08
CA SER A 170 -6.72 -9.00 7.78
C SER A 170 -6.93 -7.97 8.88
N LYS A 171 -7.03 -6.68 8.50
CA LYS A 171 -7.32 -5.56 9.42
C LYS A 171 -8.63 -5.78 10.21
N LYS A 172 -9.58 -6.53 9.64
CA LYS A 172 -10.86 -6.86 10.29
C LYS A 172 -10.67 -7.69 11.56
N TRP A 173 -9.62 -8.52 11.60
CA TRP A 173 -9.37 -9.44 12.71
C TRP A 173 -8.24 -8.96 13.62
N GLY A 174 -7.19 -8.36 13.06
CA GLY A 174 -5.99 -7.99 13.83
C GLY A 174 -6.23 -7.01 14.97
N GLY A 175 -7.10 -6.00 14.80
CA GLY A 175 -7.45 -5.06 15.85
C GLY A 175 -8.23 -5.71 16.99
N PRO A 176 -9.37 -6.36 16.75
CA PRO A 176 -10.16 -7.04 17.77
C PRO A 176 -9.40 -8.12 18.54
N GLU A 177 -8.55 -8.89 17.88
CA GLU A 177 -7.68 -9.88 18.54
C GLU A 177 -6.68 -9.20 19.47
N LEU A 178 -6.10 -8.09 19.05
CA LEU A 178 -5.18 -7.33 19.87
C LEU A 178 -5.89 -6.68 21.08
N ASP A 179 -7.10 -6.16 20.90
CA ASP A 179 -7.92 -5.66 22.01
C ASP A 179 -8.21 -6.76 23.03
N ALA A 180 -8.55 -7.96 22.58
CA ALA A 180 -8.79 -9.12 23.44
C ALA A 180 -7.51 -9.56 24.20
N ALA A 181 -6.34 -9.35 23.63
CA ALA A 181 -5.05 -9.67 24.23
C ALA A 181 -4.51 -8.60 25.19
N GLY A 182 -5.18 -7.44 25.31
CA GLY A 182 -4.77 -6.35 26.20
C GLY A 182 -4.36 -5.06 25.49
N GLY A 183 -4.75 -4.89 24.23
CA GLY A 183 -4.53 -3.66 23.45
C GLY A 183 -3.08 -3.45 23.02
N LEU A 184 -2.68 -2.19 22.87
CA LEU A 184 -1.35 -1.84 22.37
C LEU A 184 -0.19 -2.40 23.22
N GLU A 185 -0.38 -2.58 24.50
CA GLU A 185 0.66 -3.15 25.40
C GLU A 185 0.95 -4.62 25.10
N ALA A 186 -0.02 -5.33 24.54
CA ALA A 186 0.16 -6.71 24.08
C ALA A 186 0.87 -6.80 22.71
N PHE A 187 0.99 -5.69 21.98
CA PHE A 187 1.63 -5.65 20.68
C PHE A 187 3.16 -5.64 20.82
N LYS A 188 3.74 -6.83 20.88
CA LYS A 188 5.18 -7.08 21.06
C LYS A 188 5.63 -8.25 20.20
N GLU A 189 6.94 -8.50 20.16
CA GLU A 189 7.46 -9.68 19.47
C GLU A 189 6.83 -10.98 19.98
N GLY A 190 6.38 -11.79 19.04
CA GLY A 190 5.70 -13.05 19.33
C GLY A 190 4.17 -12.96 19.40
N PHE A 191 3.60 -11.76 19.20
CA PHE A 191 2.15 -11.61 19.01
C PHE A 191 1.71 -12.05 17.63
#